data_051be68856c7669826cc6a65ce04d860
#
_entry.id   051be68856c7669826cc6a65ce04d860
#
_cell.length_a   1.000
_cell.length_b   1.000
_cell.length_c   1.000
_cell.angle_alpha   90.00
_cell.angle_beta   90.00
_cell.angle_gamma   90.00
#
_symmetry.space_group_name_H-M   'P 1'
#
loop_
_entity.id
_entity.type
_entity.pdbx_description
1 polymer ?
#
loop_
_entity_poly.entity_id
_entity_poly.type
_entity_poly.pdbx_seq_one_letter_code
_entity_poly.pdbx_strand_id
1 'polypeptide(L)'
;LTIDQRKADHIRINLEEDVRFPTLTTGLEQYRFVHQALPELNLAAIDTQVQLFGRTLAAPVLISSMTGGTAEAERINRNLAEAAQAQRLAMGLGSQRAALEQGATAQTFRVRDLAPDILLFANLGAVQLNAGYGVDHCRRAVEMIEADALILHLNPLQEAVQPEGDVDWSGLVRKIEQVCRVLPVPVVAKEVGWGISERTARLLIDAGVRALDVAGAGGTSWSQVEMHRAPTARLRRLAAAFADWGIPTAESLVTLRRVRAELGQPNLPLFASGGIRTGQDIAKCVALGADLVGLASPFLKRAVESAEAVVDEMETLVAELRIAMFCSAAGDLAGLRAPGVLVKVETLGR
;
A
#
# COMPACT_ATOMS: atom_id res chain seq x y z
N LEU A 1 7.16 -16.96 -19.91
CA LEU A 1 5.78 -16.66 -19.53
C LEU A 1 5.42 -15.25 -19.99
N THR A 2 4.22 -15.06 -20.53
CA THR A 2 3.73 -13.74 -20.90
C THR A 2 3.40 -12.91 -19.65
N ILE A 3 3.37 -11.57 -19.77
CA ILE A 3 3.00 -10.68 -18.65
C ILE A 3 1.60 -11.02 -18.12
N ASP A 4 0.67 -11.38 -19.00
CA ASP A 4 -0.71 -11.73 -18.64
C ASP A 4 -0.79 -13.02 -17.83
N GLN A 5 -0.04 -14.05 -18.23
CA GLN A 5 0.05 -15.30 -17.46
C GLN A 5 0.61 -15.07 -16.05
N ARG A 6 1.66 -14.23 -15.93
CA ARG A 6 2.23 -13.86 -14.64
C ARG A 6 1.21 -13.17 -13.74
N LYS A 7 0.42 -12.23 -14.28
CA LYS A 7 -0.59 -11.51 -13.51
C LYS A 7 -1.74 -12.41 -13.07
N ALA A 8 -2.20 -13.33 -13.93
CA ALA A 8 -3.20 -14.32 -13.56
C ALA A 8 -2.70 -15.25 -12.44
N ASP A 9 -1.45 -15.73 -12.54
CA ASP A 9 -0.82 -16.54 -11.48
C ASP A 9 -0.74 -15.79 -10.16
N HIS A 10 -0.38 -14.48 -10.16
CA HIS A 10 -0.32 -13.68 -8.95
C HIS A 10 -1.67 -13.57 -8.25
N ILE A 11 -2.78 -13.36 -9.00
CA ILE A 11 -4.14 -13.34 -8.42
C ILE A 11 -4.46 -14.70 -7.81
N ARG A 12 -4.35 -15.79 -8.60
CA ARG A 12 -4.69 -17.14 -8.17
C ARG A 12 -3.90 -17.55 -6.92
N ILE A 13 -2.58 -17.38 -6.93
CA ILE A 13 -1.73 -17.76 -5.79
C ILE A 13 -2.10 -16.97 -4.53
N ASN A 14 -2.36 -15.66 -4.63
CA ASN A 14 -2.77 -14.87 -3.47
C ASN A 14 -4.17 -15.24 -2.92
N LEU A 15 -5.03 -15.86 -3.74
CA LEU A 15 -6.35 -16.33 -3.31
C LEU A 15 -6.32 -17.75 -2.74
N GLU A 16 -5.50 -18.64 -3.32
CA GLU A 16 -5.56 -20.10 -3.09
C GLU A 16 -4.45 -20.61 -2.17
N GLU A 17 -3.28 -19.93 -2.11
CA GLU A 17 -2.11 -20.41 -1.39
C GLU A 17 -1.82 -19.60 -0.12
N ASP A 18 -1.12 -20.21 0.84
CA ASP A 18 -0.59 -19.47 1.99
C ASP A 18 0.75 -18.84 1.64
N VAL A 19 0.70 -17.56 1.31
CA VAL A 19 1.86 -16.74 0.94
C VAL A 19 2.26 -15.75 2.03
N ARG A 20 1.83 -15.98 3.28
CA ARG A 20 2.18 -15.15 4.42
C ARG A 20 3.62 -15.36 4.85
N PHE A 21 4.16 -14.38 5.57
CA PHE A 21 5.42 -14.57 6.28
C PHE A 21 5.27 -15.70 7.31
N PRO A 22 6.19 -16.67 7.37
CA PRO A 22 6.10 -17.78 8.32
C PRO A 22 6.19 -17.34 9.79
N THR A 23 7.07 -16.39 10.12
CA THR A 23 7.29 -15.94 11.50
C THR A 23 7.23 -14.42 11.68
N LEU A 24 7.62 -13.63 10.67
CA LEU A 24 7.51 -12.19 10.75
C LEU A 24 6.05 -11.73 10.75
N THR A 25 5.74 -10.87 11.72
CA THR A 25 4.44 -10.21 11.85
C THR A 25 4.55 -8.73 11.45
N THR A 26 3.43 -8.01 11.46
CA THR A 26 3.41 -6.56 11.25
C THR A 26 4.12 -5.77 12.34
N GLY A 27 4.37 -6.36 13.52
CA GLY A 27 4.84 -5.68 14.72
C GLY A 27 3.78 -4.86 15.44
N LEU A 28 2.53 -4.79 14.93
CA LEU A 28 1.44 -4.03 15.55
C LEU A 28 0.95 -4.67 16.85
N GLU A 29 1.18 -5.94 17.08
CA GLU A 29 0.90 -6.64 18.33
C GLU A 29 1.76 -6.15 19.49
N GLN A 30 2.87 -5.47 19.21
CA GLN A 30 3.72 -4.83 20.22
C GLN A 30 3.11 -3.54 20.78
N TYR A 31 1.98 -3.10 20.24
CA TYR A 31 1.30 -1.87 20.63
C TYR A 31 -0.12 -2.14 21.09
N ARG A 32 -0.55 -1.41 22.13
CA ARG A 32 -1.94 -1.44 22.61
C ARG A 32 -2.46 -0.04 22.88
N PHE A 33 -3.74 0.16 22.65
CA PHE A 33 -4.42 1.37 23.09
C PHE A 33 -4.62 1.37 24.61
N VAL A 34 -4.51 2.55 25.19
CA VAL A 34 -4.90 2.77 26.59
C VAL A 34 -6.42 2.94 26.60
N HIS A 35 -7.11 1.92 27.13
CA HIS A 35 -8.57 1.93 27.19
C HIS A 35 -9.10 3.00 28.13
N GLN A 36 -10.06 3.79 27.65
CA GLN A 36 -10.77 4.80 28.42
C GLN A 36 -12.17 4.27 28.78
N ALA A 37 -12.37 3.91 30.04
CA ALA A 37 -13.67 3.42 30.52
C ALA A 37 -14.76 4.52 30.52
N LEU A 38 -14.35 5.78 30.49
CA LEU A 38 -15.20 6.97 30.38
C LEU A 38 -14.66 7.88 29.27
N PRO A 39 -15.00 7.62 28.00
CA PRO A 39 -14.45 8.38 26.88
C PRO A 39 -14.99 9.81 26.74
N GLU A 40 -16.17 10.11 27.32
CA GLU A 40 -16.88 11.41 27.24
C GLU A 40 -17.09 11.91 25.79
N LEU A 41 -17.29 10.97 24.86
CA LEU A 41 -17.52 11.21 23.44
C LEU A 41 -18.82 10.56 22.98
N ASN A 42 -19.36 11.06 21.89
CA ASN A 42 -20.42 10.36 21.15
C ASN A 42 -19.79 9.60 19.99
N LEU A 43 -19.95 8.28 19.94
CA LEU A 43 -19.44 7.42 18.86
C LEU A 43 -19.88 7.91 17.45
N ALA A 44 -21.12 8.45 17.34
CA ALA A 44 -21.61 8.97 16.08
C ALA A 44 -20.88 10.25 15.61
N ALA A 45 -20.25 10.98 16.53
CA ALA A 45 -19.52 12.21 16.23
C ALA A 45 -18.02 12.03 15.98
N ILE A 46 -17.51 10.79 16.02
CA ILE A 46 -16.10 10.51 15.72
C ILE A 46 -15.80 10.88 14.27
N ASP A 47 -14.80 11.73 14.05
CA ASP A 47 -14.35 12.15 12.72
C ASP A 47 -13.14 11.34 12.26
N THR A 48 -13.33 10.63 11.14
CA THR A 48 -12.28 9.82 10.48
C THR A 48 -11.76 10.45 9.20
N GLN A 49 -12.22 11.67 8.84
CA GLN A 49 -11.85 12.30 7.58
C GLN A 49 -10.36 12.64 7.50
N VAL A 50 -9.83 12.56 6.29
CA VAL A 50 -8.45 12.96 5.99
C VAL A 50 -8.39 13.76 4.68
N GLN A 51 -7.57 14.82 4.68
CA GLN A 51 -7.25 15.61 3.50
C GLN A 51 -5.92 15.15 2.92
N LEU A 52 -5.90 14.72 1.67
CA LEU A 52 -4.69 14.25 1.01
C LEU A 52 -4.70 14.59 -0.49
N PHE A 53 -3.63 15.19 -0.98
CA PHE A 53 -3.44 15.57 -2.40
C PHE A 53 -4.66 16.27 -3.02
N GLY A 54 -5.29 17.18 -2.26
CA GLY A 54 -6.45 17.97 -2.71
C GLY A 54 -7.80 17.23 -2.67
N ARG A 55 -7.84 16.00 -2.18
CA ARG A 55 -9.07 15.21 -2.00
C ARG A 55 -9.42 15.05 -0.54
N THR A 56 -10.72 14.98 -0.24
CA THR A 56 -11.26 14.64 1.09
C THR A 56 -11.71 13.19 1.08
N LEU A 57 -11.10 12.37 1.95
CA LEU A 57 -11.46 10.97 2.13
C LEU A 57 -12.32 10.83 3.40
N ALA A 58 -13.29 9.93 3.39
CA ALA A 58 -14.15 9.66 4.54
C ALA A 58 -13.42 8.95 5.70
N ALA A 59 -12.35 8.23 5.39
CA ALA A 59 -11.49 7.57 6.38
C ALA A 59 -10.05 7.43 5.81
N PRO A 60 -9.03 7.22 6.65
CA PRO A 60 -7.63 7.08 6.22
C PRO A 60 -7.36 5.70 5.62
N VAL A 61 -8.18 5.26 4.67
CA VAL A 61 -8.14 3.93 4.08
C VAL A 61 -7.83 4.02 2.58
N LEU A 62 -6.89 3.18 2.14
CA LEU A 62 -6.47 3.00 0.75
C LEU A 62 -6.67 1.55 0.33
N ILE A 63 -7.39 1.33 -0.77
CA ILE A 63 -7.29 0.09 -1.50
C ILE A 63 -5.88 0.05 -2.13
N SER A 64 -4.99 -0.76 -1.58
CA SER A 64 -3.62 -0.87 -2.09
C SER A 64 -3.58 -1.41 -3.51
N SER A 65 -2.56 -1.00 -4.26
CA SER A 65 -2.30 -1.48 -5.63
C SER A 65 -2.13 -2.99 -5.68
N MET A 66 -2.94 -3.68 -6.51
CA MET A 66 -2.92 -5.14 -6.60
C MET A 66 -2.74 -5.63 -8.02
N THR A 67 -3.69 -5.41 -8.91
CA THR A 67 -3.78 -6.09 -10.20
C THR A 67 -4.19 -5.18 -11.36
N GLY A 68 -4.12 -5.72 -12.58
CA GLY A 68 -4.52 -5.11 -13.86
C GLY A 68 -3.95 -5.90 -15.03
N GLY A 69 -4.49 -5.74 -16.24
CA GLY A 69 -3.97 -6.34 -17.46
C GLY A 69 -4.64 -7.66 -17.88
N THR A 70 -5.62 -8.18 -17.14
CA THR A 70 -6.42 -9.34 -17.52
C THR A 70 -7.92 -9.02 -17.39
N ALA A 71 -8.80 -9.79 -18.03
CA ALA A 71 -10.26 -9.60 -17.91
C ALA A 71 -10.75 -9.80 -16.46
N GLU A 72 -10.17 -10.74 -15.72
CA GLU A 72 -10.47 -10.93 -14.30
C GLU A 72 -10.03 -9.71 -13.48
N ALA A 73 -8.85 -9.18 -13.73
CA ALA A 73 -8.35 -7.97 -13.08
C ALA A 73 -9.21 -6.74 -13.40
N GLU A 74 -9.77 -6.64 -14.61
CA GLU A 74 -10.74 -5.58 -14.97
C GLU A 74 -11.96 -5.65 -14.06
N ARG A 75 -12.59 -6.82 -13.94
CA ARG A 75 -13.76 -7.02 -13.07
C ARG A 75 -13.45 -6.66 -11.62
N ILE A 76 -12.31 -7.11 -11.10
CA ILE A 76 -11.86 -6.80 -9.74
C ILE A 76 -11.67 -5.29 -9.58
N ASN A 77 -10.98 -4.61 -10.50
CA ASN A 77 -10.73 -3.17 -10.44
C ASN A 77 -12.03 -2.36 -10.49
N ARG A 78 -13.03 -2.78 -11.29
CA ARG A 78 -14.34 -2.14 -11.36
C ARG A 78 -15.09 -2.25 -10.02
N ASN A 79 -15.18 -3.45 -9.44
CA ASN A 79 -15.82 -3.66 -8.14
C ASN A 79 -15.14 -2.83 -7.03
N LEU A 80 -13.81 -2.76 -7.03
CA LEU A 80 -13.05 -1.94 -6.10
C LEU A 80 -13.31 -0.44 -6.28
N ALA A 81 -13.40 0.03 -7.52
CA ALA A 81 -13.63 1.45 -7.83
C ALA A 81 -15.05 1.89 -7.46
N GLU A 82 -16.07 1.10 -7.78
CA GLU A 82 -17.45 1.35 -7.38
C GLU A 82 -17.58 1.44 -5.84
N ALA A 83 -16.95 0.51 -5.12
CA ALA A 83 -16.93 0.53 -3.66
C ALA A 83 -16.15 1.73 -3.09
N ALA A 84 -14.98 2.05 -3.66
CA ALA A 84 -14.19 3.20 -3.25
C ALA A 84 -14.96 4.51 -3.44
N GLN A 85 -15.70 4.65 -4.55
CA GLN A 85 -16.56 5.81 -4.81
C GLN A 85 -17.69 5.91 -3.79
N ALA A 86 -18.39 4.80 -3.53
CA ALA A 86 -19.51 4.76 -2.58
C ALA A 86 -19.06 5.17 -1.17
N GLN A 87 -17.88 4.73 -0.73
CA GLN A 87 -17.32 4.98 0.59
C GLN A 87 -16.40 6.20 0.64
N ARG A 88 -16.14 6.89 -0.48
CA ARG A 88 -15.21 8.02 -0.62
C ARG A 88 -13.82 7.72 -0.06
N LEU A 89 -13.26 6.58 -0.43
CA LEU A 89 -11.93 6.13 -0.03
C LEU A 89 -10.95 6.22 -1.19
N ALA A 90 -9.64 6.09 -0.89
CA ALA A 90 -8.60 6.10 -1.91
C ALA A 90 -8.41 4.74 -2.56
N MET A 91 -7.94 4.73 -3.82
CA MET A 91 -7.61 3.50 -4.55
C MET A 91 -6.33 3.63 -5.37
N GLY A 92 -5.47 2.61 -5.29
CA GLY A 92 -4.32 2.44 -6.15
C GLY A 92 -4.52 1.27 -7.12
N LEU A 93 -4.21 1.48 -8.40
CA LEU A 93 -4.23 0.40 -9.39
C LEU A 93 -2.92 -0.40 -9.37
N GLY A 94 -2.97 -1.63 -9.84
CA GLY A 94 -1.76 -2.43 -10.07
C GLY A 94 -0.88 -1.84 -11.17
N SER A 95 0.36 -2.35 -11.29
CA SER A 95 1.32 -1.85 -12.28
C SER A 95 0.74 -1.81 -13.70
N GLN A 96 0.79 -0.62 -14.31
CA GLN A 96 0.29 -0.34 -15.66
C GLN A 96 1.32 -0.69 -16.77
N ARG A 97 2.42 -1.39 -16.42
CA ARG A 97 3.45 -1.82 -17.40
C ARG A 97 2.80 -2.52 -18.61
N ALA A 98 1.91 -3.49 -18.37
CA ALA A 98 1.24 -4.22 -19.43
C ALA A 98 0.45 -3.30 -20.37
N ALA A 99 -0.25 -2.30 -19.83
CA ALA A 99 -1.04 -1.37 -20.62
C ALA A 99 -0.17 -0.41 -21.46
N LEU A 100 1.00 -0.03 -20.97
CA LEU A 100 1.95 0.81 -21.70
C LEU A 100 2.65 0.06 -22.83
N GLU A 101 2.92 -1.24 -22.65
CA GLU A 101 3.57 -2.11 -23.65
C GLU A 101 2.55 -2.69 -24.66
N GLN A 102 1.35 -3.01 -24.19
CA GLN A 102 0.28 -3.66 -24.98
C GLN A 102 -1.01 -2.85 -24.85
N GLY A 103 -1.18 -1.83 -25.66
CA GLY A 103 -2.31 -0.88 -25.58
C GLY A 103 -3.70 -1.52 -25.42
N ALA A 104 -3.90 -2.75 -25.89
CA ALA A 104 -5.14 -3.51 -25.75
C ALA A 104 -5.55 -3.77 -24.28
N THR A 105 -4.61 -3.81 -23.34
CA THR A 105 -4.91 -4.04 -21.92
C THR A 105 -5.21 -2.76 -21.13
N ALA A 106 -5.12 -1.59 -21.75
CA ALA A 106 -5.39 -0.29 -21.10
C ALA A 106 -6.79 -0.20 -20.48
N GLN A 107 -7.78 -0.82 -21.15
CA GLN A 107 -9.17 -0.84 -20.69
C GLN A 107 -9.31 -1.44 -19.28
N THR A 108 -8.51 -2.44 -18.92
CA THR A 108 -8.57 -3.13 -17.62
C THR A 108 -8.15 -2.24 -16.44
N PHE A 109 -7.63 -1.04 -16.71
CA PHE A 109 -7.21 -0.05 -15.72
C PHE A 109 -8.12 1.18 -15.65
N ARG A 110 -9.03 1.35 -16.64
CA ARG A 110 -9.91 2.52 -16.68
C ARG A 110 -11.07 2.37 -15.72
N VAL A 111 -11.02 3.14 -14.64
CA VAL A 111 -12.01 3.11 -13.56
C VAL A 111 -12.50 4.52 -13.16
N ARG A 112 -11.95 5.57 -13.77
CA ARG A 112 -12.29 6.96 -13.41
C ARG A 112 -13.76 7.30 -13.66
N ASP A 113 -14.37 6.74 -14.69
CA ASP A 113 -15.80 6.87 -15.00
C ASP A 113 -16.70 6.28 -13.91
N LEU A 114 -16.23 5.24 -13.18
CA LEU A 114 -16.94 4.63 -12.05
C LEU A 114 -16.65 5.33 -10.73
N ALA A 115 -15.49 5.99 -10.62
CA ALA A 115 -15.00 6.60 -9.41
C ALA A 115 -14.42 8.01 -9.66
N PRO A 116 -15.28 8.99 -10.06
CA PRO A 116 -14.83 10.32 -10.44
C PRO A 116 -14.22 11.14 -9.29
N ASP A 117 -14.64 10.91 -8.06
CA ASP A 117 -14.32 11.78 -6.93
C ASP A 117 -13.21 11.25 -6.01
N ILE A 118 -12.83 9.98 -6.14
CA ILE A 118 -11.83 9.36 -5.27
C ILE A 118 -10.41 9.86 -5.56
N LEU A 119 -9.53 9.72 -4.56
CA LEU A 119 -8.09 9.83 -4.75
C LEU A 119 -7.59 8.56 -5.44
N LEU A 120 -7.22 8.67 -6.72
CA LEU A 120 -6.79 7.55 -7.57
C LEU A 120 -5.30 7.60 -7.85
N PHE A 121 -4.61 6.49 -7.63
CA PHE A 121 -3.18 6.36 -7.86
C PHE A 121 -2.88 5.50 -9.09
N ALA A 122 -2.12 6.04 -10.04
CA ALA A 122 -1.42 5.30 -11.07
C ALA A 122 -0.24 4.52 -10.46
N ASN A 123 0.27 3.49 -11.16
CA ASN A 123 1.33 2.64 -10.61
C ASN A 123 2.27 2.10 -11.70
N LEU A 124 3.57 2.25 -11.44
CA LEU A 124 4.66 1.67 -12.24
C LEU A 124 5.76 1.13 -11.31
N GLY A 125 6.48 0.13 -11.76
CA GLY A 125 7.72 -0.30 -11.09
C GLY A 125 8.81 0.75 -11.27
N ALA A 126 9.46 1.18 -10.19
CA ALA A 126 10.54 2.13 -10.27
C ALA A 126 11.72 1.61 -11.11
N VAL A 127 12.00 0.30 -11.05
CA VAL A 127 13.07 -0.35 -11.82
C VAL A 127 12.87 -0.23 -13.33
N GLN A 128 11.63 -0.06 -13.82
CA GLN A 128 11.36 0.17 -15.24
C GLN A 128 12.06 1.45 -15.77
N LEU A 129 12.35 2.42 -14.92
CA LEU A 129 13.14 3.59 -15.28
C LEU A 129 14.57 3.21 -15.70
N ASN A 130 15.10 2.07 -15.25
CA ASN A 130 16.36 1.50 -15.74
C ASN A 130 16.17 0.57 -16.96
N ALA A 131 14.94 0.14 -17.22
CA ALA A 131 14.57 -0.72 -18.36
C ALA A 131 13.97 0.07 -19.54
N GLY A 132 14.41 1.31 -19.78
CA GLY A 132 14.02 2.13 -20.93
C GLY A 132 12.81 3.03 -20.70
N TYR A 133 12.18 3.03 -19.53
CA TYR A 133 11.12 3.97 -19.20
C TYR A 133 11.71 5.33 -18.78
N GLY A 134 10.89 6.37 -18.93
CA GLY A 134 11.23 7.73 -18.51
C GLY A 134 9.98 8.49 -18.07
N VAL A 135 10.12 9.79 -17.90
CA VAL A 135 9.05 10.71 -17.47
C VAL A 135 7.80 10.58 -18.34
N ASP A 136 7.94 10.40 -19.66
CA ASP A 136 6.79 10.28 -20.57
C ASP A 136 5.98 9.00 -20.34
N HIS A 137 6.61 7.90 -19.96
CA HIS A 137 5.91 6.69 -19.56
C HIS A 137 5.13 6.90 -18.25
N CYS A 138 5.72 7.62 -17.29
CA CYS A 138 5.05 8.00 -16.04
C CYS A 138 3.85 8.91 -16.31
N ARG A 139 4.01 9.91 -17.21
CA ARG A 139 2.90 10.79 -17.62
C ARG A 139 1.78 10.01 -18.26
N ARG A 140 2.08 9.15 -19.23
CA ARG A 140 1.09 8.30 -19.90
C ARG A 140 0.35 7.37 -18.93
N ALA A 141 1.02 6.84 -17.92
CA ALA A 141 0.37 6.03 -16.89
C ALA A 141 -0.65 6.84 -16.08
N VAL A 142 -0.31 8.08 -15.72
CA VAL A 142 -1.22 9.00 -15.02
C VAL A 142 -2.40 9.39 -15.92
N GLU A 143 -2.14 9.82 -17.14
CA GLU A 143 -3.16 10.27 -18.10
C GLU A 143 -4.13 9.13 -18.50
N MET A 144 -3.63 7.91 -18.65
CA MET A 144 -4.42 6.73 -19.05
C MET A 144 -5.63 6.49 -18.14
N ILE A 145 -5.52 6.80 -16.87
CA ILE A 145 -6.54 6.55 -15.85
C ILE A 145 -6.99 7.84 -15.15
N GLU A 146 -6.52 9.00 -15.61
CA GLU A 146 -6.79 10.31 -15.00
C GLU A 146 -6.46 10.30 -13.47
N ALA A 147 -5.28 9.78 -13.14
CA ALA A 147 -4.84 9.62 -11.76
C ALA A 147 -4.47 10.96 -11.11
N ASP A 148 -4.73 11.08 -9.81
CA ASP A 148 -4.36 12.23 -8.98
C ASP A 148 -2.89 12.17 -8.51
N ALA A 149 -2.27 10.98 -8.52
CA ALA A 149 -0.87 10.75 -8.13
C ALA A 149 -0.30 9.50 -8.79
N LEU A 150 1.04 9.37 -8.79
CA LEU A 150 1.76 8.20 -9.29
C LEU A 150 2.46 7.46 -8.15
N ILE A 151 2.21 6.17 -8.02
CA ILE A 151 3.02 5.25 -7.21
C ILE A 151 4.17 4.70 -8.06
N LEU A 152 5.39 4.88 -7.60
CA LEU A 152 6.57 4.14 -8.05
C LEU A 152 6.84 3.03 -7.02
N HIS A 153 6.53 1.78 -7.37
CA HIS A 153 6.77 0.67 -6.46
C HIS A 153 8.22 0.16 -6.54
N LEU A 154 8.72 -0.21 -5.37
CA LEU A 154 10.09 -0.71 -5.17
C LEU A 154 9.99 -2.17 -4.75
N ASN A 155 10.46 -3.09 -5.60
CA ASN A 155 10.33 -4.54 -5.39
C ASN A 155 11.64 -5.31 -5.66
N PRO A 156 12.80 -4.86 -5.12
CA PRO A 156 14.09 -5.43 -5.49
C PRO A 156 14.21 -6.92 -5.18
N LEU A 157 13.67 -7.39 -4.06
CA LEU A 157 13.72 -8.80 -3.72
C LEU A 157 12.83 -9.63 -4.64
N GLN A 158 11.61 -9.15 -4.95
CA GLN A 158 10.75 -9.84 -5.92
C GLN A 158 11.46 -10.00 -7.27
N GLU A 159 12.02 -8.91 -7.80
CA GLU A 159 12.76 -8.93 -9.07
C GLU A 159 13.98 -9.88 -9.01
N ALA A 160 14.67 -9.93 -7.87
CA ALA A 160 15.85 -10.80 -7.71
C ALA A 160 15.53 -12.30 -7.65
N VAL A 161 14.35 -12.69 -7.19
CA VAL A 161 13.97 -14.11 -7.05
C VAL A 161 13.12 -14.63 -8.23
N GLN A 162 12.55 -13.76 -9.06
CA GLN A 162 11.83 -14.17 -10.25
C GLN A 162 12.78 -14.36 -11.44
N PRO A 163 12.55 -15.38 -12.32
CA PRO A 163 13.48 -15.69 -13.41
C PRO A 163 13.68 -14.56 -14.42
N GLU A 164 12.64 -13.78 -14.67
CA GLU A 164 12.57 -12.69 -15.66
C GLU A 164 12.65 -11.31 -15.03
N GLY A 165 13.25 -11.18 -13.83
CA GLY A 165 13.24 -9.93 -13.06
C GLY A 165 14.26 -8.89 -13.53
N ASP A 166 13.90 -7.63 -13.38
CA ASP A 166 14.74 -6.47 -13.68
C ASP A 166 15.63 -6.16 -12.46
N VAL A 167 16.90 -6.58 -12.49
CA VAL A 167 17.81 -6.53 -11.33
C VAL A 167 18.84 -5.40 -11.37
N ASP A 168 18.86 -4.55 -12.37
CA ASP A 168 19.69 -3.35 -12.37
C ASP A 168 18.98 -2.17 -11.70
N TRP A 169 19.36 -1.87 -10.48
CA TRP A 169 18.86 -0.78 -9.65
C TRP A 169 19.85 0.37 -9.51
N SER A 170 20.95 0.34 -10.27
CA SER A 170 22.03 1.35 -10.19
C SER A 170 21.54 2.71 -10.67
N GLY A 171 21.84 3.77 -9.92
CA GLY A 171 21.50 5.15 -10.26
C GLY A 171 19.99 5.48 -10.30
N LEU A 172 19.12 4.57 -9.85
CA LEU A 172 17.67 4.71 -9.94
C LEU A 172 17.13 5.93 -9.20
N VAL A 173 17.73 6.31 -8.07
CA VAL A 173 17.32 7.50 -7.28
C VAL A 173 17.32 8.77 -8.13
N ARG A 174 18.32 8.97 -8.99
CA ARG A 174 18.39 10.15 -9.88
C ARG A 174 17.27 10.17 -10.91
N LYS A 175 16.83 9.01 -11.38
CA LYS A 175 15.70 8.90 -12.31
C LYS A 175 14.37 9.16 -11.60
N ILE A 176 14.21 8.68 -10.36
CA ILE A 176 13.06 9.01 -9.50
C ILE A 176 13.03 10.52 -9.26
N GLU A 177 14.16 11.17 -8.91
CA GLU A 177 14.26 12.62 -8.75
C GLU A 177 13.80 13.37 -10.02
N GLN A 178 14.24 12.91 -11.20
CA GLN A 178 13.81 13.50 -12.47
C GLN A 178 12.30 13.40 -12.67
N VAL A 179 11.68 12.23 -12.36
CA VAL A 179 10.22 12.05 -12.43
C VAL A 179 9.54 12.99 -11.45
N CYS A 180 9.97 13.05 -10.18
CA CYS A 180 9.39 13.91 -9.15
C CYS A 180 9.42 15.40 -9.54
N ARG A 181 10.49 15.85 -10.21
CA ARG A 181 10.66 17.23 -10.63
C ARG A 181 9.75 17.63 -11.81
N VAL A 182 9.45 16.70 -12.71
CA VAL A 182 8.82 17.01 -14.01
C VAL A 182 7.34 16.62 -14.05
N LEU A 183 6.94 15.57 -13.30
CA LEU A 183 5.56 15.09 -13.33
C LEU A 183 4.64 16.11 -12.61
N PRO A 184 3.47 16.47 -13.20
CA PRO A 184 2.58 17.48 -12.61
C PRO A 184 1.80 16.98 -11.39
N VAL A 185 1.80 15.67 -11.12
CA VAL A 185 1.12 15.06 -9.98
C VAL A 185 2.11 14.55 -8.94
N PRO A 186 1.69 14.40 -7.67
CA PRO A 186 2.54 13.83 -6.62
C PRO A 186 3.07 12.44 -6.97
N VAL A 187 4.34 12.18 -6.65
CA VAL A 187 4.97 10.87 -6.75
C VAL A 187 5.07 10.24 -5.37
N VAL A 188 4.58 9.02 -5.23
CA VAL A 188 4.63 8.21 -4.01
C VAL A 188 5.60 7.07 -4.23
N ALA A 189 6.59 6.91 -3.37
CA ALA A 189 7.42 5.71 -3.39
C ALA A 189 6.84 4.66 -2.44
N LYS A 190 6.63 3.45 -2.96
CA LYS A 190 6.00 2.34 -2.24
C LYS A 190 6.84 1.08 -2.34
N GLU A 191 7.10 0.44 -1.22
CA GLU A 191 7.60 -0.93 -1.18
C GLU A 191 6.45 -1.93 -1.42
N VAL A 192 6.70 -3.22 -1.49
CA VAL A 192 5.68 -4.22 -1.85
C VAL A 192 5.46 -5.32 -0.80
N GLY A 193 6.16 -5.27 0.33
CA GLY A 193 5.96 -6.24 1.43
C GLY A 193 7.17 -6.43 2.33
N TRP A 194 8.25 -5.67 2.15
CA TRP A 194 9.47 -5.82 2.94
C TRP A 194 9.92 -4.56 3.68
N GLY A 195 9.13 -3.48 3.60
CA GLY A 195 9.37 -2.25 4.34
C GLY A 195 10.46 -1.35 3.77
N ILE A 196 10.45 -0.11 4.19
CA ILE A 196 11.42 0.91 3.79
C ILE A 196 12.36 1.20 4.98
N SER A 197 13.66 1.08 4.75
CA SER A 197 14.69 1.41 5.74
C SER A 197 14.90 2.93 5.87
N GLU A 198 15.51 3.37 6.96
CA GLU A 198 15.92 4.76 7.17
C GLU A 198 16.74 5.31 6.00
N ARG A 199 17.77 4.58 5.57
CA ARG A 199 18.62 5.00 4.44
C ARG A 199 17.81 5.21 3.17
N THR A 200 16.92 4.29 2.84
CA THR A 200 16.07 4.39 1.65
C THR A 200 15.09 5.55 1.77
N ALA A 201 14.49 5.75 2.94
CA ALA A 201 13.57 6.87 3.19
C ALA A 201 14.27 8.23 2.95
N ARG A 202 15.49 8.43 3.47
CA ARG A 202 16.26 9.65 3.26
C ARG A 202 16.52 9.89 1.76
N LEU A 203 16.99 8.88 1.03
CA LEU A 203 17.26 8.98 -0.41
C LEU A 203 15.99 9.35 -1.21
N LEU A 204 14.84 8.78 -0.86
CA LEU A 204 13.58 9.03 -1.56
C LEU A 204 13.01 10.42 -1.24
N ILE A 205 13.10 10.86 0.01
CA ILE A 205 12.68 12.21 0.43
C ILE A 205 13.55 13.25 -0.28
N ASP A 206 14.87 13.06 -0.30
CA ASP A 206 15.82 13.96 -1.00
C ASP A 206 15.55 13.98 -2.51
N ALA A 207 15.13 12.86 -3.11
CA ALA A 207 14.71 12.78 -4.51
C ALA A 207 13.36 13.48 -4.79
N GLY A 208 12.68 14.00 -3.79
CA GLY A 208 11.47 14.81 -3.93
C GLY A 208 10.16 14.04 -4.01
N VAL A 209 10.11 12.79 -3.53
CA VAL A 209 8.82 12.07 -3.41
C VAL A 209 7.89 12.83 -2.46
N ARG A 210 6.60 12.76 -2.73
CA ARG A 210 5.57 13.50 -2.00
C ARG A 210 4.84 12.66 -0.96
N ALA A 211 5.10 11.37 -0.90
CA ALA A 211 4.70 10.45 0.17
C ALA A 211 5.53 9.17 0.12
N LEU A 212 5.55 8.43 1.23
CA LEU A 212 6.16 7.11 1.33
C LEU A 212 5.12 6.10 1.84
N ASP A 213 4.98 4.97 1.14
CA ASP A 213 4.19 3.81 1.60
C ASP A 213 5.15 2.69 2.02
N VAL A 214 5.16 2.40 3.31
CA VAL A 214 6.12 1.44 3.87
C VAL A 214 5.97 0.03 3.31
N ALA A 215 4.75 -0.42 3.03
CA ALA A 215 4.44 -1.78 2.62
C ALA A 215 5.34 -2.81 3.30
N GLY A 216 5.22 -2.86 4.64
CA GLY A 216 6.14 -3.63 5.49
C GLY A 216 5.86 -5.13 5.53
N ALA A 217 6.74 -5.87 6.19
CA ALA A 217 6.60 -7.30 6.43
C ALA A 217 5.45 -7.59 7.41
N GLY A 218 4.88 -8.79 7.29
CA GLY A 218 3.78 -9.29 8.13
C GLY A 218 2.48 -9.57 7.38
N GLY A 219 2.43 -9.30 6.07
CA GLY A 219 1.30 -9.64 5.19
C GLY A 219 1.64 -10.71 4.17
N THR A 220 1.49 -10.40 2.88
CA THR A 220 1.95 -11.25 1.76
C THR A 220 3.47 -11.13 1.62
N SER A 221 4.15 -12.26 1.65
CA SER A 221 5.56 -12.37 1.26
C SER A 221 5.64 -12.68 -0.24
N TRP A 222 6.03 -11.70 -1.05
CA TRP A 222 6.13 -11.89 -2.49
C TRP A 222 7.18 -12.92 -2.89
N SER A 223 8.17 -13.20 -2.04
CA SER A 223 9.09 -14.32 -2.27
C SER A 223 8.37 -15.68 -2.23
N GLN A 224 7.33 -15.82 -1.37
CA GLN A 224 6.47 -17.02 -1.37
C GLN A 224 5.60 -17.09 -2.63
N VAL A 225 5.07 -15.98 -3.10
CA VAL A 225 4.33 -15.93 -4.37
C VAL A 225 5.23 -16.40 -5.51
N GLU A 226 6.46 -15.88 -5.61
CA GLU A 226 7.42 -16.29 -6.64
C GLU A 226 7.92 -17.75 -6.42
N MET A 227 7.96 -18.24 -5.18
CA MET A 227 8.24 -19.65 -4.88
C MET A 227 7.19 -20.58 -5.52
N HIS A 228 5.91 -20.26 -5.39
CA HIS A 228 4.82 -21.04 -6.01
C HIS A 228 4.86 -20.97 -7.55
N ARG A 229 5.34 -19.87 -8.14
CA ARG A 229 5.51 -19.71 -9.58
C ARG A 229 6.79 -20.37 -10.13
N ALA A 230 7.75 -20.67 -9.26
CA ALA A 230 9.09 -21.09 -9.70
C ALA A 230 9.07 -22.36 -10.58
N PRO A 231 9.62 -22.33 -11.81
CA PRO A 231 9.57 -23.45 -12.74
C PRO A 231 10.54 -24.59 -12.38
N THR A 232 11.51 -24.35 -11.50
CA THR A 232 12.50 -25.35 -11.09
C THR A 232 12.64 -25.44 -9.58
N ALA A 233 13.06 -26.61 -9.08
CA ALA A 233 13.34 -26.81 -7.64
C ALA A 233 14.40 -25.85 -7.10
N ARG A 234 15.41 -25.50 -7.91
CA ARG A 234 16.44 -24.52 -7.53
C ARG A 234 15.85 -23.12 -7.29
N LEU A 235 15.04 -22.62 -8.20
CA LEU A 235 14.42 -21.30 -8.08
C LEU A 235 13.40 -21.27 -6.94
N ARG A 236 12.64 -22.35 -6.76
CA ARG A 236 11.73 -22.52 -5.62
C ARG A 236 12.48 -22.41 -4.29
N ARG A 237 13.59 -23.14 -4.15
CA ARG A 237 14.44 -23.09 -2.96
C ARG A 237 15.03 -21.68 -2.74
N LEU A 238 15.45 -21.01 -3.80
CA LEU A 238 15.99 -19.67 -3.74
C LEU A 238 14.93 -18.67 -3.19
N ALA A 239 13.73 -18.66 -3.75
CA ALA A 239 12.65 -17.80 -3.28
C ALA A 239 12.22 -18.11 -1.85
N ALA A 240 12.11 -19.39 -1.48
CA ALA A 240 11.78 -19.85 -0.13
C ALA A 240 12.78 -19.37 0.93
N ALA A 241 14.06 -19.20 0.59
CA ALA A 241 15.09 -18.74 1.52
C ALA A 241 14.85 -17.31 2.04
N PHE A 242 14.01 -16.52 1.37
CA PHE A 242 13.66 -15.15 1.74
C PHE A 242 12.22 -15.01 2.28
N ALA A 243 11.62 -16.10 2.73
CA ALA A 243 10.24 -16.10 3.23
C ALA A 243 9.99 -15.09 4.36
N ASP A 244 10.95 -14.99 5.30
CA ASP A 244 10.91 -14.11 6.47
C ASP A 244 11.90 -12.94 6.37
N TRP A 245 12.20 -12.48 5.17
CA TRP A 245 13.03 -11.31 4.96
C TRP A 245 12.19 -10.04 5.00
N GLY A 246 12.65 -8.99 5.71
CA GLY A 246 12.01 -7.66 5.65
C GLY A 246 11.99 -6.94 6.99
N ILE A 247 11.43 -5.72 6.95
CA ILE A 247 11.21 -4.84 8.09
C ILE A 247 9.70 -4.85 8.39
N PRO A 248 9.27 -5.19 9.61
CA PRO A 248 7.86 -5.13 10.01
C PRO A 248 7.22 -3.77 9.72
N THR A 249 5.93 -3.77 9.38
CA THR A 249 5.18 -2.55 9.03
C THR A 249 5.27 -1.48 10.12
N ALA A 250 5.08 -1.86 11.39
CA ALA A 250 5.14 -0.91 12.51
C ALA A 250 6.55 -0.32 12.68
N GLU A 251 7.60 -1.13 12.55
CA GLU A 251 9.00 -0.70 12.66
C GLU A 251 9.37 0.27 11.55
N SER A 252 9.04 -0.07 10.30
CA SER A 252 9.27 0.80 9.14
C SER A 252 8.55 2.14 9.32
N LEU A 253 7.26 2.12 9.71
CA LEU A 253 6.46 3.33 9.91
C LEU A 253 7.05 4.25 10.99
N VAL A 254 7.40 3.71 12.15
CA VAL A 254 8.02 4.48 13.25
C VAL A 254 9.35 5.09 12.80
N THR A 255 10.15 4.33 12.05
CA THR A 255 11.41 4.80 11.47
C THR A 255 11.17 5.97 10.51
N LEU A 256 10.23 5.85 9.60
CA LEU A 256 9.94 6.90 8.61
C LEU A 256 9.37 8.16 9.28
N ARG A 257 8.51 8.01 10.30
CA ARG A 257 8.01 9.14 11.09
C ARG A 257 9.14 9.94 11.72
N ARG A 258 10.15 9.28 12.28
CA ARG A 258 11.35 9.91 12.83
C ARG A 258 12.16 10.59 11.74
N VAL A 259 12.44 9.89 10.65
CA VAL A 259 13.26 10.41 9.52
C VAL A 259 12.64 11.67 8.90
N ARG A 260 11.32 11.70 8.62
CA ARG A 260 10.68 12.89 8.06
C ARG A 260 10.78 14.11 8.99
N ALA A 261 10.71 13.89 10.30
CA ALA A 261 10.86 14.97 11.29
C ALA A 261 12.31 15.49 11.32
N GLU A 262 13.31 14.60 11.33
CA GLU A 262 14.74 14.96 11.30
C GLU A 262 15.13 15.74 10.03
N LEU A 263 14.48 15.46 8.90
CA LEU A 263 14.68 16.18 7.63
C LEU A 263 13.87 17.47 7.51
N GLY A 264 13.16 17.90 8.59
CA GLY A 264 12.36 19.13 8.59
C GLY A 264 11.10 19.04 7.71
N GLN A 265 10.63 17.81 7.41
CA GLN A 265 9.43 17.56 6.62
C GLN A 265 8.34 16.82 7.43
N PRO A 266 7.93 17.31 8.61
CA PRO A 266 7.02 16.60 9.50
C PRO A 266 5.65 16.30 8.86
N ASN A 267 5.27 17.05 7.84
CA ASN A 267 4.00 16.93 7.12
C ASN A 267 4.09 16.08 5.83
N LEU A 268 5.24 15.48 5.52
CA LEU A 268 5.33 14.53 4.41
C LEU A 268 4.41 13.34 4.70
N PRO A 269 3.39 13.05 3.86
CA PRO A 269 2.47 11.95 4.12
C PRO A 269 3.18 10.60 4.18
N LEU A 270 2.83 9.81 5.20
CA LEU A 270 3.25 8.43 5.35
C LEU A 270 2.07 7.51 5.20
N PHE A 271 2.22 6.50 4.35
CA PHE A 271 1.22 5.45 4.20
C PHE A 271 1.74 4.18 4.87
N ALA A 272 0.85 3.49 5.58
CA ALA A 272 1.15 2.21 6.18
C ALA A 272 0.37 1.12 5.45
N SER A 273 1.07 0.21 4.80
CA SER A 273 0.51 -1.01 4.25
C SER A 273 1.42 -2.20 4.55
N GLY A 274 0.95 -3.41 4.26
CA GLY A 274 1.63 -4.66 4.59
C GLY A 274 1.07 -5.31 5.85
N GLY A 275 0.21 -6.33 5.66
CA GLY A 275 -0.35 -7.16 6.73
C GLY A 275 -1.50 -6.56 7.53
N ILE A 276 -2.02 -5.39 7.14
CA ILE A 276 -3.16 -4.73 7.79
C ILE A 276 -4.44 -5.49 7.45
N ARG A 277 -5.28 -5.77 8.47
CA ARG A 277 -6.47 -6.62 8.31
C ARG A 277 -7.70 -6.12 9.03
N THR A 278 -7.55 -5.29 10.07
CA THR A 278 -8.65 -4.85 10.95
C THR A 278 -8.66 -3.34 11.11
N GLY A 279 -9.80 -2.77 11.50
CA GLY A 279 -9.89 -1.36 11.85
C GLY A 279 -9.03 -0.99 13.07
N GLN A 280 -8.74 -1.95 13.96
CA GLN A 280 -7.77 -1.73 15.05
C GLN A 280 -6.34 -1.59 14.51
N ASP A 281 -5.95 -2.36 13.48
CA ASP A 281 -4.65 -2.20 12.84
C ASP A 281 -4.55 -0.82 12.16
N ILE A 282 -5.64 -0.38 11.50
CA ILE A 282 -5.75 0.96 10.91
C ILE A 282 -5.52 2.02 12.00
N ALA A 283 -6.24 1.92 13.13
CA ALA A 283 -6.11 2.85 14.24
C ALA A 283 -4.67 2.88 14.79
N LYS A 284 -4.03 1.72 14.97
CA LYS A 284 -2.62 1.64 15.41
C LYS A 284 -1.65 2.29 14.42
N CYS A 285 -1.83 2.04 13.13
CA CYS A 285 -1.01 2.69 12.09
C CYS A 285 -1.16 4.21 12.12
N VAL A 286 -2.39 4.75 12.27
CA VAL A 286 -2.64 6.19 12.39
C VAL A 286 -1.97 6.75 13.65
N ALA A 287 -2.11 6.10 14.79
CA ALA A 287 -1.47 6.50 16.04
C ALA A 287 0.07 6.47 15.96
N LEU A 288 0.64 5.55 15.19
CA LEU A 288 2.08 5.48 14.92
C LEU A 288 2.56 6.53 13.90
N GLY A 289 1.65 7.24 13.23
CA GLY A 289 1.96 8.37 12.37
C GLY A 289 1.63 8.21 10.89
N ALA A 290 0.88 7.18 10.51
CA ALA A 290 0.36 7.05 9.15
C ALA A 290 -0.72 8.10 8.88
N ASP A 291 -0.72 8.64 7.65
CA ASP A 291 -1.75 9.55 7.14
C ASP A 291 -2.76 8.79 6.29
N LEU A 292 -2.37 7.65 5.72
CA LEU A 292 -3.22 6.74 4.97
C LEU A 292 -2.81 5.28 5.28
N VAL A 293 -3.77 4.37 5.30
CA VAL A 293 -3.53 2.95 5.62
C VAL A 293 -4.03 2.07 4.49
N GLY A 294 -3.11 1.33 3.89
CA GLY A 294 -3.37 0.50 2.72
C GLY A 294 -3.67 -0.94 3.05
N LEU A 295 -4.76 -1.48 2.50
CA LEU A 295 -5.14 -2.87 2.58
C LEU A 295 -5.24 -3.48 1.18
N ALA A 296 -4.78 -4.72 1.02
CA ALA A 296 -4.86 -5.47 -0.24
C ALA A 296 -5.71 -6.73 -0.09
N SER A 297 -5.24 -7.72 0.66
CA SER A 297 -5.86 -9.04 0.76
C SER A 297 -7.33 -9.04 1.23
N PRO A 298 -7.77 -8.23 2.22
CA PRO A 298 -9.18 -8.16 2.59
C PRO A 298 -10.05 -7.73 1.40
N PHE A 299 -9.65 -6.69 0.70
CA PHE A 299 -10.41 -6.17 -0.44
C PHE A 299 -10.35 -7.07 -1.68
N LEU A 300 -9.21 -7.73 -1.96
CA LEU A 300 -9.08 -8.63 -3.10
C LEU A 300 -10.11 -9.78 -3.02
N LYS A 301 -10.23 -10.39 -1.86
CA LYS A 301 -11.17 -11.51 -1.64
C LYS A 301 -12.62 -11.10 -1.89
N ARG A 302 -13.01 -9.93 -1.40
CA ARG A 302 -14.36 -9.38 -1.59
C ARG A 302 -14.62 -8.91 -3.02
N ALA A 303 -13.59 -8.32 -3.67
CA ALA A 303 -13.72 -7.83 -5.04
C ALA A 303 -13.88 -8.92 -6.10
N VAL A 304 -13.51 -10.15 -5.79
CA VAL A 304 -13.83 -11.33 -6.62
C VAL A 304 -15.33 -11.64 -6.56
N GLU A 305 -16.00 -11.35 -5.44
CA GLU A 305 -17.42 -11.59 -5.25
C GLU A 305 -18.24 -10.46 -5.91
N SER A 306 -18.18 -9.25 -5.38
CA SER A 306 -18.91 -8.07 -5.92
C SER A 306 -18.42 -6.75 -5.32
N ALA A 307 -18.92 -5.61 -5.85
CA ALA A 307 -18.68 -4.29 -5.28
C ALA A 307 -19.35 -4.14 -3.91
N GLU A 308 -20.55 -4.68 -3.71
CA GLU A 308 -21.29 -4.65 -2.45
C GLU A 308 -20.52 -5.39 -1.34
N ALA A 309 -19.89 -6.53 -1.66
CA ALA A 309 -19.06 -7.25 -0.70
C ALA A 309 -17.84 -6.42 -0.26
N VAL A 310 -17.27 -5.64 -1.17
CA VAL A 310 -16.17 -4.70 -0.84
C VAL A 310 -16.68 -3.55 0.03
N VAL A 311 -17.87 -3.01 -0.24
CA VAL A 311 -18.49 -1.96 0.58
C VAL A 311 -18.71 -2.45 2.01
N ASP A 312 -19.28 -3.64 2.19
CA ASP A 312 -19.50 -4.25 3.51
C ASP A 312 -18.20 -4.40 4.31
N GLU A 313 -17.13 -4.85 3.65
CA GLU A 313 -15.80 -4.92 4.27
C GLU A 313 -15.28 -3.54 4.68
N MET A 314 -15.43 -2.52 3.82
CA MET A 314 -15.02 -1.14 4.12
C MET A 314 -15.79 -0.57 5.31
N GLU A 315 -17.10 -0.74 5.35
CA GLU A 315 -17.95 -0.28 6.44
C GLU A 315 -17.56 -0.94 7.77
N THR A 316 -17.28 -2.24 7.74
CA THR A 316 -16.80 -2.99 8.91
C THR A 316 -15.47 -2.43 9.42
N LEU A 317 -14.47 -2.23 8.54
CA LEU A 317 -13.16 -1.69 8.91
C LEU A 317 -13.25 -0.27 9.47
N VAL A 318 -14.07 0.59 8.87
CA VAL A 318 -14.28 1.97 9.36
C VAL A 318 -15.04 1.97 10.69
N ALA A 319 -16.01 1.08 10.89
CA ALA A 319 -16.69 0.94 12.17
C ALA A 319 -15.73 0.48 13.28
N GLU A 320 -14.88 -0.50 13.02
CA GLU A 320 -13.83 -0.95 13.94
C GLU A 320 -12.86 0.18 14.30
N LEU A 321 -12.41 0.98 13.31
CA LEU A 321 -11.58 2.16 13.53
C LEU A 321 -12.27 3.15 14.48
N ARG A 322 -13.54 3.49 14.21
CA ARG A 322 -14.32 4.42 15.04
C ARG A 322 -14.49 3.91 16.47
N ILE A 323 -14.72 2.61 16.66
CA ILE A 323 -14.82 2.00 18.00
C ILE A 323 -13.47 2.08 18.72
N ALA A 324 -12.34 1.81 18.03
CA ALA A 324 -11.01 1.94 18.62
C ALA A 324 -10.72 3.41 19.05
N MET A 325 -11.09 4.39 18.22
CA MET A 325 -11.00 5.81 18.54
C MET A 325 -11.87 6.18 19.75
N PHE A 326 -13.13 5.75 19.76
CA PHE A 326 -14.05 5.99 20.88
C PHE A 326 -13.52 5.44 22.19
N CYS A 327 -13.09 4.17 22.21
CA CYS A 327 -12.57 3.50 23.41
C CYS A 327 -11.18 4.03 23.85
N SER A 328 -10.53 4.83 23.04
CA SER A 328 -9.28 5.56 23.40
C SER A 328 -9.48 7.05 23.64
N ALA A 329 -10.73 7.51 23.68
CA ALA A 329 -11.14 8.91 23.85
C ALA A 329 -10.55 9.85 22.77
N ALA A 330 -10.38 9.35 21.54
CA ALA A 330 -9.92 10.12 20.40
C ALA A 330 -11.13 10.50 19.51
N GLY A 331 -11.51 11.77 19.52
CA GLY A 331 -12.63 12.28 18.72
C GLY A 331 -12.34 12.42 17.23
N ASP A 332 -11.06 12.50 16.87
CA ASP A 332 -10.55 12.62 15.50
C ASP A 332 -9.18 11.91 15.36
N LEU A 333 -8.62 11.92 14.14
CA LEU A 333 -7.33 11.28 13.85
C LEU A 333 -6.15 11.98 14.55
N ALA A 334 -6.25 13.27 14.87
CA ALA A 334 -5.22 14.00 15.62
C ALA A 334 -5.19 13.54 17.07
N GLY A 335 -6.38 13.39 17.70
CA GLY A 335 -6.53 12.81 19.02
C GLY A 335 -5.95 11.40 19.12
N LEU A 336 -6.12 10.58 18.08
CA LEU A 336 -5.55 9.22 18.03
C LEU A 336 -4.01 9.22 18.06
N ARG A 337 -3.37 10.27 17.54
CA ARG A 337 -1.90 10.46 17.55
C ARG A 337 -1.36 11.08 18.83
N ALA A 338 -2.22 11.45 19.78
CA ALA A 338 -1.81 12.11 21.02
C ALA A 338 -0.90 11.18 21.86
N PRO A 339 0.10 11.74 22.56
CA PRO A 339 0.98 10.96 23.43
C PRO A 339 0.18 10.19 24.49
N GLY A 340 0.52 8.93 24.69
CA GLY A 340 -0.10 8.07 25.69
C GLY A 340 -1.39 7.36 25.25
N VAL A 341 -1.96 7.67 24.07
CA VAL A 341 -3.13 6.96 23.53
C VAL A 341 -2.76 5.55 23.08
N LEU A 342 -1.62 5.41 22.41
CA LEU A 342 -1.03 4.12 22.03
C LEU A 342 0.29 3.94 22.76
N VAL A 343 0.50 2.78 23.40
CA VAL A 343 1.73 2.47 24.14
C VAL A 343 2.36 1.19 23.58
N LYS A 344 3.70 1.16 23.57
CA LYS A 344 4.43 -0.07 23.29
C LYS A 344 4.33 -0.99 24.50
N VAL A 345 3.99 -2.25 24.28
CA VAL A 345 3.96 -3.27 25.33
C VAL A 345 5.40 -3.63 25.65
N GLU A 346 5.86 -3.30 26.86
CA GLU A 346 7.12 -3.83 27.35
C GLU A 346 6.98 -5.35 27.46
N THR A 347 7.77 -6.09 26.71
CA THR A 347 7.94 -7.52 26.93
C THR A 347 8.60 -7.66 28.28
N LEU A 348 7.81 -7.94 29.33
CA LEU A 348 8.38 -8.45 30.58
C LEU A 348 9.17 -9.68 30.18
N GLY A 349 10.51 -9.58 30.28
CA GLY A 349 11.40 -10.67 29.94
C GLY A 349 10.92 -11.96 30.57
N ARG A 350 10.65 -12.97 29.73
CA ARG A 350 10.45 -14.34 30.16
C ARG A 350 11.79 -14.97 30.50
#